data_8d19fab57ff659ba57239b64ed3262e9
#
_entry.id   8d19fab57ff659ba57239b64ed3262e9
#
_cell.length_a   1.000
_cell.length_b   1.000
_cell.length_c   1.000
_cell.angle_alpha   90.00
_cell.angle_beta   90.00
_cell.angle_gamma   90.00
#
_symmetry.space_group_name_H-M   'P 1'
#
loop_
_entity.id
_entity.type
_entity.pdbx_description
1 polymer ?
#
loop_
_entity_poly.entity_id
_entity_poly.type
_entity_poly.pdbx_seq_one_letter_code
_entity_poly.pdbx_strand_id
1 'polypeptide(L)'
;MRLYKNILLLGLAILACVSCSKEDDPVLPDGARLSVRVKTAGTMTKAYNPNDVNELEGEAYINNLAVVVFNEDGTEMLGSKWEALSGAEHSALIADVPTTKAVKARIVVLANVPRDLVSSVSSYGDLQAQMLDLSSQAQTNLTMSSQAIVTKSALTGDDNYLGYEDLGDQNIDGISDPILLTRVAARVDLVNIATRFASTPLAGRTVKIEGVGIYNVKTKSYYFSEDDWGAVETSDAVVNSEETTFEDMVVSDASSVSNTPYVHYVMENMKSDDHTRIAVRATIEGD
;
A
#
# COMPACT_ATOMS: atom_id res chain seq x y z
N MET A 1 14.31 -68.94 40.98
CA MET A 1 13.14 -68.07 41.23
C MET A 1 13.64 -66.78 41.93
N ARG A 2 14.29 -65.87 41.24
CA ARG A 2 14.75 -64.53 41.67
C ARG A 2 15.35 -63.80 40.42
N LEU A 3 14.52 -63.36 39.47
CA LEU A 3 15.06 -62.62 38.34
C LEU A 3 14.04 -61.65 37.72
N TYR A 4 12.97 -61.27 38.37
CA TYR A 4 11.93 -60.41 37.83
C TYR A 4 11.62 -59.15 38.67
N LYS A 5 12.57 -58.68 39.48
CA LYS A 5 12.31 -57.50 40.34
C LYS A 5 13.06 -56.20 39.94
N ASN A 6 13.91 -56.22 38.91
CA ASN A 6 14.75 -55.07 38.58
C ASN A 6 14.47 -54.42 37.22
N ILE A 7 13.35 -54.73 36.56
CA ILE A 7 13.01 -54.14 35.24
C ILE A 7 11.87 -53.09 35.32
N LEU A 8 11.32 -52.82 36.52
CA LEU A 8 10.18 -51.89 36.65
C LEU A 8 10.56 -50.52 37.22
N LEU A 9 11.82 -50.15 37.24
CA LEU A 9 12.27 -48.86 37.80
C LEU A 9 13.09 -48.01 36.83
N LEU A 10 13.14 -48.38 35.54
CA LEU A 10 13.85 -47.60 34.50
C LEU A 10 12.91 -47.00 33.42
N GLY A 11 11.61 -47.03 33.63
CA GLY A 11 10.61 -46.57 32.68
C GLY A 11 9.91 -45.25 32.98
N LEU A 12 10.34 -44.48 33.98
CA LEU A 12 9.60 -43.29 34.44
C LEU A 12 10.45 -42.01 34.55
N ALA A 13 11.50 -41.88 33.78
CA ALA A 13 12.39 -40.70 33.84
C ALA A 13 12.68 -40.05 32.49
N ILE A 14 11.84 -40.26 31.44
CA ILE A 14 11.98 -39.57 30.16
C ILE A 14 10.62 -39.02 29.72
N LEU A 15 9.98 -38.19 30.56
CA LEU A 15 8.80 -37.42 30.18
C LEU A 15 8.75 -36.08 30.92
N ALA A 16 9.83 -35.31 30.87
CA ALA A 16 9.82 -33.94 31.36
C ALA A 16 10.97 -33.16 30.74
N CYS A 17 10.98 -32.86 29.48
CA CYS A 17 11.73 -31.75 28.86
C CYS A 17 11.23 -31.53 27.44
N VAL A 18 9.92 -31.34 27.25
CA VAL A 18 9.45 -30.47 26.17
C VAL A 18 8.99 -29.18 26.84
N SER A 19 9.97 -28.48 27.39
CA SER A 19 9.86 -27.05 27.60
C SER A 19 9.83 -26.44 26.20
N CYS A 20 8.67 -25.98 25.75
CA CYS A 20 8.62 -24.97 24.75
C CYS A 20 9.53 -23.83 25.23
N SER A 21 10.69 -23.72 24.65
CA SER A 21 11.43 -22.47 24.66
C SER A 21 10.57 -21.50 23.86
N LYS A 22 9.77 -20.68 24.55
CA LYS A 22 9.53 -19.34 24.03
C LYS A 22 10.95 -18.83 23.75
N GLU A 23 11.25 -18.53 22.49
CA GLU A 23 12.36 -17.65 22.20
C GLU A 23 12.08 -16.41 23.04
N ASP A 24 12.93 -16.19 24.05
CA ASP A 24 12.91 -14.95 24.80
C ASP A 24 13.27 -13.86 23.79
N ASP A 25 12.28 -13.13 23.33
CA ASP A 25 12.50 -11.85 22.68
C ASP A 25 13.44 -11.05 23.58
N PRO A 26 14.50 -10.46 23.03
CA PRO A 26 15.43 -9.68 23.84
C PRO A 26 14.64 -8.57 24.54
N VAL A 27 14.43 -8.74 25.84
CA VAL A 27 13.83 -7.72 26.69
C VAL A 27 14.78 -6.55 26.72
N LEU A 28 14.53 -5.55 25.92
CA LEU A 28 15.23 -4.27 26.00
C LEU A 28 14.90 -3.64 27.36
N PRO A 29 15.88 -3.36 28.23
CA PRO A 29 15.64 -2.96 29.63
C PRO A 29 14.80 -1.68 29.80
N ASP A 30 14.66 -0.88 28.76
CA ASP A 30 13.88 0.35 28.72
C ASP A 30 12.83 0.36 27.58
N GLY A 31 12.50 -0.81 27.03
CA GLY A 31 11.62 -0.95 25.86
C GLY A 31 10.16 -0.75 26.20
N ALA A 32 9.45 -0.09 25.31
CA ALA A 32 8.01 -0.12 25.18
C ALA A 32 7.62 -0.94 23.93
N ARG A 33 6.36 -1.33 23.85
CA ARG A 33 5.78 -1.99 22.68
C ARG A 33 4.66 -1.14 22.10
N LEU A 34 4.54 -1.15 20.81
CA LEU A 34 3.45 -0.47 20.09
C LEU A 34 2.70 -1.51 19.25
N SER A 35 1.38 -1.52 19.39
CA SER A 35 0.49 -2.31 18.54
C SER A 35 -0.38 -1.38 17.71
N VAL A 36 -0.45 -1.62 16.40
CA VAL A 36 -1.13 -0.73 15.45
C VAL A 36 -2.15 -1.53 14.66
N ARG A 37 -3.39 -1.03 14.60
CA ARG A 37 -4.43 -1.53 13.71
C ARG A 37 -4.61 -0.59 12.53
N VAL A 38 -4.68 -1.15 11.34
CA VAL A 38 -4.79 -0.41 10.09
C VAL A 38 -5.98 -0.89 9.27
N LYS A 39 -6.44 -0.03 8.36
CA LYS A 39 -7.37 -0.39 7.28
C LYS A 39 -6.99 0.36 6.01
N THR A 40 -7.30 -0.23 4.86
CA THR A 40 -7.12 0.47 3.59
C THR A 40 -8.15 1.57 3.44
N ALA A 41 -7.72 2.72 2.95
CA ALA A 41 -8.64 3.75 2.51
C ALA A 41 -9.46 3.17 1.35
N GLY A 42 -10.77 3.08 1.51
CA GLY A 42 -11.67 2.74 0.41
C GLY A 42 -11.46 3.71 -0.75
N THR A 43 -11.89 3.34 -1.95
CA THR A 43 -11.79 4.16 -3.17
C THR A 43 -12.47 5.51 -2.99
N MET A 44 -11.79 6.46 -2.38
CA MET A 44 -12.20 7.87 -2.37
C MET A 44 -11.57 8.58 -3.56
N THR A 45 -12.04 8.25 -4.76
CA THR A 45 -11.77 9.09 -5.93
C THR A 45 -12.70 10.30 -5.89
N LYS A 46 -12.13 11.47 -5.74
CA LYS A 46 -12.84 12.76 -5.55
C LYS A 46 -13.74 13.22 -6.72
N ALA A 47 -13.95 12.48 -7.77
CA ALA A 47 -14.63 12.98 -8.96
C ALA A 47 -15.46 11.97 -9.76
N TYR A 48 -15.77 10.80 -9.21
CA TYR A 48 -16.52 9.80 -9.98
C TYR A 48 -17.79 9.34 -9.25
N ASN A 49 -18.80 8.92 -10.02
CA ASN A 49 -20.03 8.36 -9.48
C ASN A 49 -19.69 7.13 -8.62
N PRO A 50 -19.93 7.14 -7.30
CA PRO A 50 -19.55 6.04 -6.40
C PRO A 50 -20.21 4.70 -6.75
N ASN A 51 -21.17 4.69 -7.69
CA ASN A 51 -21.84 3.48 -8.14
C ASN A 51 -21.11 2.76 -9.31
N ASP A 52 -20.09 3.39 -9.92
CA ASP A 52 -19.44 2.85 -11.11
C ASP A 52 -17.97 2.45 -10.89
N VAL A 53 -17.41 2.72 -9.72
CA VAL A 53 -16.02 2.38 -9.41
C VAL A 53 -15.99 1.18 -8.49
N ASN A 54 -16.12 0.01 -9.06
CA ASN A 54 -15.81 -1.22 -8.34
C ASN A 54 -14.29 -1.29 -8.15
N GLU A 55 -13.86 -1.47 -6.90
CA GLU A 55 -12.50 -1.85 -6.60
C GLU A 55 -12.22 -3.18 -7.29
N LEU A 56 -11.08 -3.29 -7.98
CA LEU A 56 -10.68 -4.56 -8.55
C LEU A 56 -10.20 -5.49 -7.44
N GLU A 57 -10.47 -6.78 -7.61
CA GLU A 57 -10.06 -7.78 -6.64
C GLU A 57 -8.56 -7.70 -6.37
N GLY A 58 -8.18 -7.58 -5.13
CA GLY A 58 -6.80 -7.52 -4.68
C GLY A 58 -6.18 -6.14 -4.54
N GLU A 59 -6.81 -5.08 -5.04
CA GLU A 59 -6.24 -3.72 -4.94
C GLU A 59 -6.08 -3.22 -3.49
N ALA A 60 -6.87 -3.74 -2.57
CA ALA A 60 -6.83 -3.38 -1.16
C ALA A 60 -6.14 -4.45 -0.27
N TYR A 61 -5.51 -5.46 -0.86
CA TYR A 61 -4.86 -6.52 -0.08
C TYR A 61 -3.64 -6.00 0.65
N ILE A 62 -3.57 -6.34 1.94
CA ILE A 62 -2.43 -6.09 2.81
C ILE A 62 -1.65 -7.40 2.95
N ASN A 63 -0.58 -7.57 2.17
CA ASN A 63 0.25 -8.77 2.17
C ASN A 63 1.37 -8.73 3.22
N ASN A 64 1.75 -7.52 3.62
CA ASN A 64 2.68 -7.28 4.72
C ASN A 64 2.46 -5.90 5.32
N LEU A 65 2.86 -5.72 6.56
CA LEU A 65 2.91 -4.44 7.24
C LEU A 65 4.32 -4.14 7.73
N ALA A 66 4.68 -2.86 7.65
CA ALA A 66 5.86 -2.30 8.30
C ALA A 66 5.43 -1.11 9.15
N VAL A 67 5.87 -1.06 10.38
CA VAL A 67 5.74 0.08 11.27
C VAL A 67 7.13 0.59 11.60
N VAL A 68 7.34 1.89 11.42
CA VAL A 68 8.59 2.57 11.77
C VAL A 68 8.27 3.66 12.76
N VAL A 69 8.98 3.66 13.87
CA VAL A 69 8.80 4.61 14.98
C VAL A 69 10.05 5.44 15.11
N PHE A 70 9.91 6.74 15.02
CA PHE A 70 10.97 7.73 15.21
C PHE A 70 10.71 8.56 16.46
N ASN A 71 11.74 9.21 16.99
CA ASN A 71 11.57 10.29 17.97
C ASN A 71 10.76 11.46 17.36
N GLU A 72 10.26 12.36 18.18
CA GLU A 72 9.34 13.45 17.77
C GLU A 72 9.89 14.27 16.60
N ASP A 73 11.18 14.59 16.62
CA ASP A 73 11.85 15.39 15.57
C ASP A 73 12.29 14.58 14.34
N GLY A 74 12.18 13.25 14.39
CA GLY A 74 12.50 12.36 13.26
C GLY A 74 13.99 12.10 13.04
N THR A 75 14.86 12.51 13.96
CA THR A 75 16.32 12.37 13.80
C THR A 75 16.82 10.96 14.08
N GLU A 76 16.06 10.15 14.84
CA GLU A 76 16.44 8.81 15.26
C GLU A 76 15.26 7.85 15.16
N MET A 77 15.53 6.64 14.66
CA MET A 77 14.57 5.53 14.69
C MET A 77 14.60 4.87 16.07
N LEU A 78 13.46 4.88 16.76
CA LEU A 78 13.27 4.26 18.09
C LEU A 78 12.97 2.77 17.99
N GLY A 79 12.45 2.33 16.86
CA GLY A 79 12.17 0.95 16.59
C GLY A 79 11.36 0.73 15.33
N SER A 80 11.30 -0.53 14.91
CA SER A 80 10.56 -0.91 13.72
C SER A 80 10.19 -2.38 13.74
N LYS A 81 9.16 -2.74 13.00
CA LYS A 81 8.80 -4.14 12.73
C LYS A 81 8.24 -4.27 11.32
N TRP A 82 8.62 -5.33 10.64
CA TRP A 82 8.03 -5.79 9.40
C TRP A 82 7.46 -7.18 9.60
N GLU A 83 6.23 -7.42 9.14
CA GLU A 83 5.54 -8.68 9.29
C GLU A 83 4.82 -9.07 8.00
N ALA A 84 5.03 -10.31 7.55
CA ALA A 84 4.26 -10.87 6.44
C ALA A 84 2.88 -11.30 6.94
N LEU A 85 1.85 -11.01 6.16
CA LEU A 85 0.47 -11.36 6.43
C LEU A 85 -0.05 -12.40 5.44
N SER A 86 -1.21 -12.98 5.73
CA SER A 86 -1.81 -14.00 4.85
C SER A 86 -2.34 -13.45 3.53
N GLY A 87 -2.44 -12.11 3.39
CA GLY A 87 -3.03 -11.44 2.23
C GLY A 87 -4.56 -11.50 2.23
N ALA A 88 -5.18 -10.89 1.23
CA ALA A 88 -6.64 -10.86 1.02
C ALA A 88 -7.47 -10.12 2.08
N GLU A 89 -6.86 -9.39 3.00
CA GLU A 89 -7.56 -8.60 4.00
C GLU A 89 -7.43 -7.10 3.72
N HIS A 90 -8.51 -6.35 4.03
CA HIS A 90 -8.57 -4.89 3.89
C HIS A 90 -8.25 -4.17 5.21
N SER A 91 -8.03 -4.92 6.24
CA SER A 91 -7.59 -4.45 7.56
C SER A 91 -6.60 -5.43 8.15
N ALA A 92 -5.67 -4.92 8.92
CA ALA A 92 -4.62 -5.74 9.51
C ALA A 92 -4.16 -5.17 10.85
N LEU A 93 -3.42 -6.00 11.56
CA LEU A 93 -2.81 -5.68 12.84
C LEU A 93 -1.33 -6.06 12.79
N ILE A 94 -0.49 -5.17 13.30
CA ILE A 94 0.89 -5.50 13.68
C ILE A 94 1.04 -5.23 15.18
N ALA A 95 1.40 -6.26 15.93
CA ALA A 95 1.56 -6.18 17.38
C ALA A 95 3.02 -6.15 17.78
N ASP A 96 3.29 -5.69 18.99
CA ASP A 96 4.60 -5.77 19.64
C ASP A 96 5.74 -5.17 18.80
N VAL A 97 5.51 -4.02 18.19
CA VAL A 97 6.56 -3.23 17.55
C VAL A 97 7.49 -2.71 18.67
N PRO A 98 8.77 -3.10 18.70
CA PRO A 98 9.69 -2.62 19.73
C PRO A 98 9.88 -1.10 19.57
N THR A 99 9.90 -0.39 20.70
CA THR A 99 10.12 1.07 20.73
C THR A 99 10.66 1.51 22.08
N THR A 100 10.85 2.82 22.27
CA THR A 100 11.40 3.40 23.50
C THR A 100 10.31 4.07 24.31
N LYS A 101 10.28 3.85 25.63
CA LYS A 101 9.35 4.50 26.57
C LYS A 101 9.74 5.96 26.88
N ALA A 102 8.77 6.69 27.43
CA ALA A 102 8.93 8.04 27.95
C ALA A 102 9.35 9.10 26.92
N VAL A 103 9.16 8.80 25.63
CA VAL A 103 9.41 9.73 24.52
C VAL A 103 8.16 9.90 23.67
N LYS A 104 7.98 11.06 23.11
CA LYS A 104 7.01 11.26 22.04
C LYS A 104 7.55 10.68 20.75
N ALA A 105 6.66 10.16 19.93
CA ALA A 105 7.04 9.43 18.74
C ALA A 105 6.38 10.01 17.47
N ARG A 106 7.08 9.82 16.36
CA ARG A 106 6.55 9.97 15.01
C ARG A 106 6.44 8.56 14.40
N ILE A 107 5.25 8.15 14.03
CA ILE A 107 4.94 6.79 13.60
C ILE A 107 4.49 6.82 12.16
N VAL A 108 5.06 5.95 11.33
CA VAL A 108 4.65 5.72 9.94
C VAL A 108 4.34 4.24 9.75
N VAL A 109 3.22 3.97 9.08
CA VAL A 109 2.81 2.62 8.73
C VAL A 109 2.79 2.47 7.22
N LEU A 110 3.43 1.42 6.73
CA LEU A 110 3.51 1.08 5.32
C LEU A 110 2.96 -0.32 5.10
N ALA A 111 2.32 -0.55 3.98
CA ALA A 111 1.90 -1.88 3.55
C ALA A 111 2.45 -2.22 2.17
N ASN A 112 2.65 -3.51 1.94
CA ASN A 112 3.15 -4.05 0.69
C ASN A 112 4.51 -3.49 0.30
N VAL A 113 5.40 -3.41 1.28
CA VAL A 113 6.77 -2.93 1.13
C VAL A 113 7.79 -4.06 1.32
N PRO A 114 8.96 -4.01 0.67
CA PRO A 114 9.99 -5.00 0.89
C PRO A 114 10.58 -4.90 2.31
N ARG A 115 11.00 -6.03 2.85
CA ARG A 115 11.51 -6.11 4.22
C ARG A 115 12.78 -5.28 4.44
N ASP A 116 13.64 -5.21 3.44
CA ASP A 116 14.91 -4.48 3.48
C ASP A 116 14.73 -2.95 3.54
N LEU A 117 13.57 -2.43 3.10
CA LEU A 117 13.23 -1.01 3.26
C LEU A 117 13.38 -0.58 4.73
N VAL A 118 12.80 -1.34 5.65
CA VAL A 118 12.81 -1.00 7.09
C VAL A 118 14.23 -1.03 7.66
N SER A 119 15.05 -1.99 7.23
CA SER A 119 16.44 -2.12 7.70
C SER A 119 17.38 -1.07 7.10
N SER A 120 17.00 -0.40 6.02
CA SER A 120 17.79 0.64 5.36
C SER A 120 17.56 2.05 5.93
N VAL A 121 16.58 2.21 6.81
CA VAL A 121 16.15 3.50 7.37
C VAL A 121 16.71 3.67 8.78
N SER A 122 17.25 4.83 9.11
CA SER A 122 17.73 5.19 10.44
C SER A 122 17.10 6.48 10.97
N SER A 123 16.55 7.30 10.10
CA SER A 123 15.86 8.54 10.40
C SER A 123 14.59 8.71 9.56
N TYR A 124 13.74 9.62 9.96
CA TYR A 124 12.54 9.99 9.19
C TYR A 124 12.90 10.54 7.81
N GLY A 125 13.97 11.34 7.72
CA GLY A 125 14.48 11.82 6.43
C GLY A 125 14.96 10.71 5.51
N ASP A 126 15.57 9.64 6.06
CA ASP A 126 15.93 8.46 5.27
C ASP A 126 14.69 7.77 4.69
N LEU A 127 13.59 7.67 5.48
CA LEU A 127 12.34 7.11 5.00
C LEU A 127 11.73 7.95 3.87
N GLN A 128 11.71 9.27 4.03
CA GLN A 128 11.21 10.19 3.01
C GLN A 128 12.03 10.15 1.71
N ALA A 129 13.30 9.76 1.78
CA ALA A 129 14.17 9.62 0.61
C ALA A 129 14.04 8.27 -0.12
N GLN A 130 13.34 7.29 0.46
CA GLN A 130 13.17 5.97 -0.17
C GLN A 130 12.24 6.03 -1.37
N MET A 131 12.71 5.48 -2.48
CA MET A 131 12.00 5.53 -3.75
C MET A 131 11.39 4.19 -4.13
N LEU A 132 10.21 4.25 -4.73
CA LEU A 132 9.40 3.15 -5.21
C LEU A 132 9.34 3.16 -6.74
N ASP A 133 9.53 2.01 -7.36
CA ASP A 133 9.37 1.85 -8.81
C ASP A 133 7.95 1.40 -9.18
N LEU A 134 7.37 2.01 -10.23
CA LEU A 134 6.06 1.65 -10.76
C LEU A 134 5.99 0.18 -11.19
N SER A 135 7.08 -0.35 -11.73
CA SER A 135 7.19 -1.75 -12.16
C SER A 135 7.02 -2.76 -11.03
N SER A 136 7.18 -2.33 -9.77
CA SER A 136 6.95 -3.18 -8.59
C SER A 136 5.47 -3.22 -8.17
N GLN A 137 4.62 -2.37 -8.78
CA GLN A 137 3.21 -2.26 -8.42
C GLN A 137 2.37 -3.27 -9.21
N ALA A 138 1.85 -4.25 -8.51
CA ALA A 138 0.90 -5.21 -9.05
C ALA A 138 -0.47 -5.00 -8.40
N GLN A 139 -1.55 -5.27 -9.12
CA GLN A 139 -2.94 -5.12 -8.62
C GLN A 139 -3.16 -5.74 -7.23
N THR A 140 -2.56 -6.89 -6.98
CA THR A 140 -2.69 -7.61 -5.69
C THR A 140 -1.60 -7.24 -4.67
N ASN A 141 -0.74 -6.28 -4.99
CA ASN A 141 0.39 -5.88 -4.13
C ASN A 141 0.74 -4.40 -4.32
N LEU A 142 -0.26 -3.54 -4.28
CA LEU A 142 -0.05 -2.08 -4.35
C LEU A 142 0.53 -1.56 -3.04
N THR A 143 1.61 -0.81 -3.12
CA THR A 143 2.20 -0.15 -1.95
C THR A 143 1.24 0.87 -1.37
N MET A 144 1.10 0.88 -0.05
CA MET A 144 0.26 1.83 0.69
C MET A 144 1.03 2.46 1.83
N SER A 145 0.65 3.68 2.18
CA SER A 145 1.27 4.46 3.26
C SER A 145 0.21 5.16 4.11
N SER A 146 0.48 5.29 5.41
CA SER A 146 -0.27 6.18 6.29
C SER A 146 0.24 7.61 6.16
N GLN A 147 -0.52 8.57 6.71
CA GLN A 147 0.05 9.85 7.14
C GLN A 147 0.99 9.61 8.34
N ALA A 148 1.96 10.51 8.55
CA ALA A 148 2.77 10.48 9.77
C ALA A 148 1.90 10.83 10.99
N ILE A 149 2.01 10.02 12.04
CA ILE A 149 1.30 10.23 13.30
C ILE A 149 2.31 10.72 14.33
N VAL A 150 2.20 11.98 14.71
CA VAL A 150 3.03 12.56 15.78
C VAL A 150 2.25 12.52 17.08
N THR A 151 2.75 11.79 18.07
CA THR A 151 2.07 11.64 19.35
C THR A 151 2.18 12.92 20.18
N LYS A 152 1.08 13.28 20.86
CA LYS A 152 1.06 14.40 21.82
C LYS A 152 1.59 13.96 23.17
N SER A 153 1.35 12.69 23.51
CA SER A 153 1.79 12.05 24.74
C SER A 153 3.04 11.24 24.52
N ALA A 154 3.87 11.08 25.54
CA ALA A 154 4.99 10.16 25.50
C ALA A 154 4.49 8.71 25.57
N LEU A 155 5.18 7.81 24.89
CA LEU A 155 4.90 6.38 24.97
C LEU A 155 5.08 5.87 26.39
N THR A 156 4.19 4.99 26.83
CA THR A 156 4.27 4.38 28.17
C THR A 156 5.35 3.31 28.22
N GLY A 157 5.71 2.86 29.43
CA GLY A 157 6.71 1.80 29.61
C GLY A 157 6.24 0.39 29.24
N ASP A 158 4.93 0.24 28.99
CA ASP A 158 4.31 -1.05 28.67
C ASP A 158 3.76 -1.04 27.23
N ASP A 159 2.60 -1.65 27.05
CA ASP A 159 1.95 -1.73 25.76
C ASP A 159 1.27 -0.41 25.40
N ASN A 160 1.49 0.05 24.19
CA ASN A 160 0.86 1.23 23.58
C ASN A 160 0.01 0.76 22.41
N TYR A 161 -1.18 1.33 22.29
CA TYR A 161 -2.16 0.95 21.26
C TYR A 161 -2.48 2.13 20.35
N LEU A 162 -2.67 1.86 19.06
CA LEU A 162 -3.04 2.86 18.07
C LEU A 162 -4.05 2.26 17.09
N GLY A 163 -5.22 2.85 16.98
CA GLY A 163 -6.25 2.42 16.04
C GLY A 163 -7.17 1.29 16.54
N TYR A 164 -7.31 1.10 17.83
CA TYR A 164 -8.15 0.06 18.43
C TYR A 164 -9.48 0.63 18.90
N GLU A 165 -10.55 0.37 18.17
CA GLU A 165 -11.91 0.86 18.46
C GLU A 165 -12.45 0.43 19.83
N ASP A 166 -12.05 -0.73 20.29
CA ASP A 166 -12.50 -1.38 21.53
C ASP A 166 -11.72 -0.98 22.78
N LEU A 167 -10.58 -0.27 22.63
CA LEU A 167 -9.72 0.12 23.75
C LEU A 167 -9.93 1.56 24.23
N GLY A 168 -10.69 2.39 23.51
CA GLY A 168 -11.02 3.75 23.92
C GLY A 168 -9.79 4.57 24.34
N ASP A 169 -9.79 5.06 25.58
CA ASP A 169 -8.74 5.91 26.15
C ASP A 169 -7.38 5.20 26.37
N GLN A 170 -7.30 3.88 26.16
CA GLN A 170 -6.01 3.17 26.17
C GLN A 170 -5.21 3.37 24.88
N ASN A 171 -5.87 3.86 23.82
CA ASN A 171 -5.16 4.27 22.63
C ASN A 171 -4.32 5.53 22.88
N ILE A 172 -3.15 5.62 22.24
CA ILE A 172 -2.32 6.82 22.25
C ILE A 172 -3.15 8.00 21.76
N ASP A 173 -3.18 9.06 22.53
CA ASP A 173 -3.89 10.32 22.23
C ASP A 173 -5.37 10.13 21.91
N GLY A 174 -5.98 9.00 22.30
CA GLY A 174 -7.37 8.65 22.00
C GLY A 174 -7.63 8.28 20.53
N ILE A 175 -6.60 7.95 19.76
CA ILE A 175 -6.73 7.54 18.35
C ILE A 175 -7.21 6.10 18.31
N SER A 176 -8.55 5.90 18.31
CA SER A 176 -9.20 4.60 18.31
C SER A 176 -9.57 4.08 16.92
N ASP A 177 -9.76 4.97 15.94
CA ASP A 177 -10.04 4.55 14.56
C ASP A 177 -8.81 3.90 13.93
N PRO A 178 -8.97 2.76 13.22
CA PRO A 178 -7.87 2.13 12.49
C PRO A 178 -7.15 3.11 11.57
N ILE A 179 -5.83 3.06 11.56
CA ILE A 179 -5.00 3.96 10.75
C ILE A 179 -5.25 3.70 9.27
N LEU A 180 -5.55 4.75 8.54
CA LEU A 180 -5.83 4.66 7.10
C LEU A 180 -4.54 4.51 6.30
N LEU A 181 -4.51 3.49 5.44
CA LEU A 181 -3.47 3.28 4.44
C LEU A 181 -3.97 3.71 3.06
N THR A 182 -3.28 4.64 2.44
CA THR A 182 -3.57 5.15 1.10
C THR A 182 -2.61 4.55 0.09
N ARG A 183 -3.11 4.11 -1.06
CA ARG A 183 -2.30 3.58 -2.16
C ARG A 183 -1.43 4.69 -2.74
N VAL A 184 -0.15 4.39 -2.98
CA VAL A 184 0.80 5.32 -3.62
C VAL A 184 0.53 5.43 -5.12
N ALA A 185 0.20 4.32 -5.77
CA ALA A 185 -0.21 4.32 -7.17
C ALA A 185 -1.71 4.52 -7.33
N ALA A 186 -2.12 5.30 -8.32
CA ALA A 186 -3.50 5.50 -8.75
C ALA A 186 -3.83 4.58 -9.93
N ARG A 187 -5.09 4.13 -10.02
CA ARG A 187 -5.60 3.40 -11.18
C ARG A 187 -6.21 4.37 -12.20
N VAL A 188 -5.84 4.18 -13.45
CA VAL A 188 -6.50 4.79 -14.62
C VAL A 188 -7.29 3.70 -15.32
N ASP A 189 -8.59 3.92 -15.45
CA ASP A 189 -9.54 2.97 -15.99
C ASP A 189 -10.30 3.63 -17.15
N LEU A 190 -10.17 3.08 -18.36
CA LEU A 190 -10.93 3.56 -19.51
C LEU A 190 -12.24 2.77 -19.62
N VAL A 191 -13.30 3.35 -19.09
CA VAL A 191 -14.60 2.69 -18.92
C VAL A 191 -15.43 2.72 -20.20
N ASN A 192 -15.30 3.78 -21.00
CA ASN A 192 -16.11 3.99 -22.19
C ASN A 192 -15.38 4.85 -23.22
N ILE A 193 -15.52 4.49 -24.49
CA ILE A 193 -15.17 5.32 -25.64
C ILE A 193 -16.43 5.59 -26.45
N ALA A 194 -16.70 6.86 -26.72
CA ALA A 194 -17.81 7.29 -27.56
C ALA A 194 -17.33 8.36 -28.57
N THR A 195 -17.90 8.38 -29.72
CA THR A 195 -17.63 9.41 -30.72
C THR A 195 -18.81 10.37 -30.87
N ARG A 196 -18.50 11.63 -31.10
CA ARG A 196 -19.48 12.66 -31.41
C ARG A 196 -18.90 13.64 -32.42
N PHE A 197 -19.41 13.60 -33.64
CA PHE A 197 -18.98 14.52 -34.68
C PHE A 197 -19.82 15.81 -34.67
N ALA A 198 -19.14 16.94 -34.52
CA ALA A 198 -19.77 18.26 -34.54
C ALA A 198 -20.01 18.78 -35.97
N SER A 199 -19.42 18.16 -36.99
CA SER A 199 -19.52 18.61 -38.38
C SER A 199 -20.31 17.64 -39.24
N THR A 200 -21.20 18.18 -40.11
CA THR A 200 -22.03 17.42 -41.03
C THR A 200 -21.25 16.46 -41.95
N PRO A 201 -20.05 16.82 -42.47
CA PRO A 201 -19.29 15.91 -43.32
C PRO A 201 -18.84 14.62 -42.67
N LEU A 202 -18.75 14.61 -41.33
CA LEU A 202 -18.34 13.45 -40.55
C LEU A 202 -19.50 12.74 -39.84
N ALA A 203 -20.69 13.34 -39.86
CA ALA A 203 -21.88 12.77 -39.23
C ALA A 203 -22.22 11.40 -39.86
N GLY A 204 -22.46 10.43 -39.02
CA GLY A 204 -22.74 9.05 -39.41
C GLY A 204 -21.53 8.21 -39.79
N ARG A 205 -20.31 8.76 -39.72
CA ARG A 205 -19.09 7.98 -39.90
C ARG A 205 -18.83 7.09 -38.70
N THR A 206 -18.16 5.98 -38.95
CA THR A 206 -17.65 5.09 -37.89
C THR A 206 -16.20 5.39 -37.58
N VAL A 207 -15.80 5.12 -36.35
CA VAL A 207 -14.41 5.25 -35.89
C VAL A 207 -13.93 3.89 -35.42
N LYS A 208 -12.90 3.40 -36.06
CA LYS A 208 -12.19 2.21 -35.59
C LYS A 208 -11.14 2.66 -34.58
N ILE A 209 -11.26 2.17 -33.36
CA ILE A 209 -10.26 2.35 -32.31
C ILE A 209 -9.18 1.29 -32.51
N GLU A 210 -7.97 1.71 -32.81
CA GLU A 210 -6.86 0.80 -33.09
C GLU A 210 -5.98 0.55 -31.88
N GLY A 211 -5.92 1.50 -30.94
CA GLY A 211 -5.15 1.32 -29.71
C GLY A 211 -5.37 2.43 -28.70
N VAL A 212 -5.06 2.13 -27.47
CA VAL A 212 -5.06 3.05 -26.33
C VAL A 212 -3.74 2.93 -25.60
N GLY A 213 -3.11 4.03 -25.29
CA GLY A 213 -1.88 4.10 -24.53
C GLY A 213 -1.90 5.21 -23.50
N ILE A 214 -1.06 5.10 -22.48
CA ILE A 214 -0.83 6.15 -21.50
C ILE A 214 0.59 6.68 -21.68
N TYR A 215 0.74 8.00 -21.63
CA TYR A 215 1.98 8.70 -21.91
C TYR A 215 2.36 9.61 -20.76
N ASN A 216 3.65 9.91 -20.65
CA ASN A 216 4.23 10.72 -19.58
C ASN A 216 3.89 10.16 -18.19
N VAL A 217 4.01 8.85 -18.05
CA VAL A 217 3.81 8.15 -16.78
C VAL A 217 5.10 8.22 -15.98
N LYS A 218 5.04 8.72 -14.75
CA LYS A 218 6.17 8.65 -13.84
C LYS A 218 6.42 7.20 -13.43
N THR A 219 7.68 6.78 -13.50
CA THR A 219 8.11 5.42 -13.15
C THR A 219 8.52 5.30 -11.69
N LYS A 220 8.70 6.42 -10.99
CA LYS A 220 9.13 6.45 -9.60
C LYS A 220 8.27 7.38 -8.76
N SER A 221 8.15 7.03 -7.49
CA SER A 221 7.53 7.81 -6.44
C SER A 221 8.29 7.56 -5.13
N TYR A 222 7.86 8.19 -4.05
CA TYR A 222 8.32 7.85 -2.71
C TYR A 222 7.44 6.76 -2.10
N TYR A 223 8.00 5.93 -1.22
CA TYR A 223 7.20 5.01 -0.39
C TYR A 223 6.30 5.76 0.58
N PHE A 224 6.77 6.90 1.05
CA PHE A 224 6.10 7.74 2.01
C PHE A 224 6.28 9.22 1.65
N SER A 225 5.20 10.00 1.78
CA SER A 225 5.22 11.47 1.70
C SER A 225 4.13 12.05 2.61
N GLU A 226 4.40 13.21 3.21
CA GLU A 226 3.40 13.94 4.00
C GLU A 226 2.42 14.69 3.09
N ASP A 227 2.88 15.16 1.94
CA ASP A 227 2.11 16.01 1.01
C ASP A 227 1.90 15.32 -0.33
N ASP A 228 2.89 15.35 -1.21
CA ASP A 228 2.80 14.91 -2.59
C ASP A 228 3.77 13.75 -2.87
N TRP A 229 3.25 12.60 -3.28
CA TRP A 229 4.08 11.48 -3.74
C TRP A 229 4.76 11.76 -5.08
N GLY A 230 4.15 12.64 -5.88
CA GLY A 230 4.61 12.96 -7.24
C GLY A 230 5.76 13.95 -7.35
N ALA A 231 6.31 14.44 -6.23
CA ALA A 231 7.36 15.44 -6.21
C ALA A 231 8.75 14.95 -6.67
N VAL A 232 8.87 13.68 -7.09
CA VAL A 232 10.12 13.13 -7.61
C VAL A 232 10.45 13.78 -8.96
N GLU A 233 11.30 14.78 -8.94
CA GLU A 233 11.90 15.34 -10.16
C GLU A 233 13.07 14.48 -10.62
N THR A 234 12.78 13.51 -11.47
CA THR A 234 13.84 12.84 -12.24
C THR A 234 13.52 13.00 -13.72
N SER A 235 14.44 13.56 -14.48
CA SER A 235 14.31 13.76 -15.93
C SER A 235 14.06 12.44 -16.68
N ASP A 236 14.45 11.32 -16.08
CA ASP A 236 14.44 9.99 -16.69
C ASP A 236 13.28 9.10 -16.17
N ALA A 237 12.39 9.64 -15.34
CA ALA A 237 11.33 8.87 -14.68
C ALA A 237 9.98 8.88 -15.41
N VAL A 238 9.95 9.31 -16.65
CA VAL A 238 8.73 9.35 -17.45
C VAL A 238 8.87 8.40 -18.62
N VAL A 239 7.95 7.46 -18.73
CA VAL A 239 7.86 6.52 -19.85
C VAL A 239 6.47 6.56 -20.47
N ASN A 240 6.40 6.13 -21.71
CA ASN A 240 5.13 5.84 -22.36
C ASN A 240 4.84 4.35 -22.17
N SER A 241 3.63 4.02 -21.79
CA SER A 241 3.22 2.61 -21.76
C SER A 241 3.15 2.05 -23.18
N GLU A 242 3.29 0.75 -23.30
CA GLU A 242 2.95 0.07 -24.54
C GLU A 242 1.48 0.31 -24.86
N GLU A 243 1.18 0.55 -26.14
CA GLU A 243 -0.16 0.73 -26.62
C GLU A 243 -0.92 -0.60 -26.59
N THR A 244 -2.08 -0.63 -25.92
CA THR A 244 -3.00 -1.76 -26.02
C THR A 244 -3.74 -1.68 -27.34
N THR A 245 -3.57 -2.66 -28.20
CA THR A 245 -4.18 -2.73 -29.52
C THR A 245 -5.54 -3.44 -29.47
N PHE A 246 -6.47 -3.01 -30.33
CA PHE A 246 -7.81 -3.59 -30.45
C PHE A 246 -8.06 -3.99 -31.92
N GLU A 247 -8.53 -5.21 -32.16
CA GLU A 247 -8.76 -5.69 -33.54
C GLU A 247 -10.07 -5.21 -34.13
N ASP A 248 -11.16 -5.20 -33.36
CA ASP A 248 -12.52 -4.95 -33.89
C ASP A 248 -13.34 -3.94 -33.07
N MET A 249 -12.71 -2.93 -32.48
CA MET A 249 -13.42 -1.91 -31.73
C MET A 249 -13.89 -0.78 -32.64
N VAL A 250 -15.18 -0.77 -32.98
CA VAL A 250 -15.80 0.25 -33.83
C VAL A 250 -16.83 1.05 -33.05
N VAL A 251 -16.80 2.38 -33.20
CA VAL A 251 -17.70 3.33 -32.54
C VAL A 251 -18.27 4.27 -33.56
N SER A 252 -19.55 4.61 -33.43
CA SER A 252 -20.24 5.61 -34.28
C SER A 252 -20.87 6.71 -33.43
N ASP A 253 -21.37 7.79 -34.09
CA ASP A 253 -22.04 8.92 -33.43
C ASP A 253 -23.18 8.49 -32.49
N ALA A 254 -23.86 7.39 -32.80
CA ALA A 254 -25.02 6.91 -32.04
C ALA A 254 -24.64 5.76 -31.10
N SER A 255 -23.39 5.37 -31.04
CA SER A 255 -22.92 4.24 -30.23
C SER A 255 -21.70 4.60 -29.42
N SER A 256 -21.53 3.85 -28.36
CA SER A 256 -20.32 3.85 -27.54
C SER A 256 -19.89 2.44 -27.22
N VAL A 257 -18.62 2.26 -26.96
CA VAL A 257 -18.06 1.00 -26.42
C VAL A 257 -17.83 1.20 -24.94
N SER A 258 -18.56 0.44 -24.13
CA SER A 258 -18.36 0.37 -22.67
C SER A 258 -17.53 -0.84 -22.29
N ASN A 259 -16.99 -0.81 -21.09
CA ASN A 259 -16.12 -1.88 -20.54
C ASN A 259 -14.87 -2.12 -21.39
N THR A 260 -14.25 -1.05 -21.83
CA THR A 260 -12.95 -1.11 -22.51
C THR A 260 -11.94 -1.79 -21.59
N PRO A 261 -11.26 -2.86 -22.02
CA PRO A 261 -10.34 -3.60 -21.16
C PRO A 261 -8.99 -2.87 -21.04
N TYR A 262 -9.02 -1.64 -20.55
CA TYR A 262 -7.82 -0.84 -20.34
C TYR A 262 -7.77 -0.36 -18.90
N VAL A 263 -6.87 -0.97 -18.15
CA VAL A 263 -6.56 -0.62 -16.76
C VAL A 263 -5.07 -0.40 -16.66
N HIS A 264 -4.66 0.71 -16.06
CA HIS A 264 -3.25 1.04 -15.88
C HIS A 264 -3.02 1.70 -14.52
N TYR A 265 -1.93 1.33 -13.86
CA TYR A 265 -1.50 2.01 -12.64
C TYR A 265 -0.49 3.08 -12.97
N VAL A 266 -0.58 4.22 -12.31
CA VAL A 266 0.29 5.38 -12.52
C VAL A 266 0.74 5.94 -11.18
N MET A 267 1.94 6.51 -11.16
CA MET A 267 2.38 7.35 -10.05
C MET A 267 1.89 8.77 -10.25
N GLU A 268 1.73 9.50 -9.15
CA GLU A 268 1.36 10.91 -9.18
C GLU A 268 2.35 11.72 -10.02
N ASN A 269 1.83 12.61 -10.88
CA ASN A 269 2.64 13.47 -11.73
C ASN A 269 2.23 14.93 -11.54
N MET A 270 3.05 15.67 -10.80
CA MET A 270 2.82 17.09 -10.46
C MET A 270 3.32 18.07 -11.53
N LYS A 271 3.88 17.59 -12.64
CA LYS A 271 4.36 18.48 -13.72
C LYS A 271 3.20 19.16 -14.41
N SER A 272 3.22 20.48 -14.44
CA SER A 272 2.16 21.29 -15.08
C SER A 272 2.22 21.36 -16.60
N ASP A 273 3.40 21.13 -17.17
CA ASP A 273 3.70 21.24 -18.59
C ASP A 273 3.87 19.85 -19.27
N ASP A 274 3.96 18.79 -18.50
CA ASP A 274 4.17 17.42 -18.98
C ASP A 274 3.37 16.39 -18.15
N HIS A 275 2.06 16.57 -18.12
CA HIS A 275 1.19 15.68 -17.34
C HIS A 275 0.99 14.33 -18.01
N THR A 276 0.61 13.34 -17.21
CA THR A 276 0.16 12.03 -17.70
C THR A 276 -1.05 12.20 -18.62
N ARG A 277 -1.03 11.54 -19.77
CA ARG A 277 -2.06 11.63 -20.83
C ARG A 277 -2.50 10.27 -21.28
N ILE A 278 -3.79 10.11 -21.54
CA ILE A 278 -4.32 8.97 -22.29
C ILE A 278 -4.37 9.38 -23.77
N ALA A 279 -3.85 8.52 -24.63
CA ALA A 279 -3.94 8.68 -26.08
C ALA A 279 -4.74 7.53 -26.68
N VAL A 280 -5.65 7.89 -27.60
CA VAL A 280 -6.43 6.92 -28.36
C VAL A 280 -6.04 7.06 -29.82
N ARG A 281 -5.55 5.98 -30.43
CA ARG A 281 -5.29 5.90 -31.85
C ARG A 281 -6.52 5.35 -32.55
N ALA A 282 -7.00 6.07 -33.54
CA ALA A 282 -8.25 5.73 -34.22
C ALA A 282 -8.20 6.12 -35.70
N THR A 283 -8.95 5.39 -36.54
CA THR A 283 -9.17 5.69 -37.95
C THR A 283 -10.66 5.95 -38.16
N ILE A 284 -10.95 7.01 -38.92
CA ILE A 284 -12.33 7.32 -39.35
C ILE A 284 -12.62 6.54 -40.61
N GLU A 285 -13.64 5.70 -40.58
CA GLU A 285 -14.09 4.90 -41.72
C GLU A 285 -15.36 5.48 -42.36
N GLY A 286 -15.47 5.31 -43.66
CA GLY A 286 -16.65 5.68 -44.44
C GLY A 286 -16.26 6.44 -45.70
N ASP A 287 -17.09 6.29 -46.77
CA ASP A 287 -16.91 6.92 -48.10
C ASP A 287 -17.03 8.44 -48.08
#